data_056a0eaebcacdb92e75a036d5c968aaa
#
_entry.id   056a0eaebcacdb92e75a036d5c968aaa
#
_cell.length_a   1.000
_cell.length_b   1.000
_cell.length_c   1.000
_cell.angle_alpha   90.00
_cell.angle_beta   90.00
_cell.angle_gamma   90.00
#
_symmetry.space_group_name_H-M   'P 1'
#
loop_
_entity.id
_entity.type
_entity.pdbx_description
1 polymer ?
#
loop_
_entity_poly.entity_id
_entity_poly.type
_entity_poly.pdbx_seq_one_letter_code
_entity_poly.pdbx_strand_id
1 'polypeptide(L)'
;MATVRTDLGAASGGVLVAALVLAVFVGSAEAQRPRNTCVACHSLQSGTTEAGHGFAAWRSSPHAAAGITCEACHGGNPAAPDPADAHKGVNPSGDPASRVYFSRVPQTCGQCHASEAGYFRTSVHYARLQSDGRGPNCVTCHGSMATRILTPDSALGTCTACHAAGGVAPVGKAREAAQVLALVRAENILFDIVSSSVSSARATPGARRARVLLDDAERHLDAAAEVWHSFRLDSATARLGDARELLADAWAALGHPRPREGQLHRPVRPARP
;
A
#
# COMPACT_ATOMS: atom_id res chain seq x y z
N MET A 1 2.89 66.66 64.61
CA MET A 1 2.74 68.04 64.14
C MET A 1 2.46 68.00 62.65
N ALA A 2 1.28 68.53 62.33
CA ALA A 2 0.82 69.18 61.07
C ALA A 2 0.81 68.36 59.78
N THR A 3 -0.28 67.86 59.50
CA THR A 3 -1.32 68.13 58.46
C THR A 3 -0.92 69.17 57.45
N VAL A 4 -1.05 68.85 56.16
CA VAL A 4 -1.73 69.60 55.12
C VAL A 4 -2.28 68.67 54.06
N ARG A 5 -3.61 68.68 53.90
CA ARG A 5 -4.35 68.26 52.74
C ARG A 5 -4.25 69.31 51.66
N THR A 6 -4.25 68.94 50.42
CA THR A 6 -4.91 69.70 49.34
C THR A 6 -5.47 68.77 48.31
N ASP A 7 -6.78 68.76 48.24
CA ASP A 7 -7.57 68.26 47.10
C ASP A 7 -7.40 69.22 45.91
N LEU A 8 -7.70 68.70 44.75
CA LEU A 8 -8.24 69.33 43.52
C LEU A 8 -7.56 68.64 42.33
N GLY A 9 -8.16 68.14 41.34
CA GLY A 9 -9.52 68.28 40.85
C GLY A 9 -9.61 67.44 39.58
N ALA A 10 -10.78 67.05 39.32
CA ALA A 10 -11.20 66.23 38.16
C ALA A 10 -10.92 66.93 36.81
N ALA A 11 -10.41 66.15 35.85
CA ALA A 11 -10.66 66.48 34.45
C ALA A 11 -10.85 65.18 33.70
N SER A 12 -12.10 64.98 33.38
CA SER A 12 -12.57 63.90 32.47
C SER A 12 -11.98 64.08 31.08
N GLY A 13 -11.26 63.17 30.64
CA GLY A 13 -10.79 62.99 29.24
C GLY A 13 -10.95 61.56 28.78
N GLY A 14 -12.19 61.24 28.41
CA GLY A 14 -12.47 59.95 27.80
C GLY A 14 -11.84 59.88 26.42
N VAL A 15 -10.72 59.19 26.34
CA VAL A 15 -10.20 58.72 25.04
C VAL A 15 -10.83 57.36 24.79
N LEU A 16 -11.90 57.36 24.02
CA LEU A 16 -12.45 56.18 23.37
C LEU A 16 -11.40 55.66 22.38
N VAL A 17 -10.55 54.75 22.82
CA VAL A 17 -9.75 53.93 21.93
C VAL A 17 -10.72 52.94 21.30
N ALA A 18 -11.26 53.32 20.14
CA ALA A 18 -11.93 52.39 19.25
C ALA A 18 -10.86 51.39 18.76
N ALA A 19 -10.73 50.27 19.47
CA ALA A 19 -10.00 49.14 18.99
C ALA A 19 -10.75 48.60 17.77
N LEU A 20 -10.33 49.03 16.59
CA LEU A 20 -10.73 48.48 15.32
C LEU A 20 -10.11 47.05 15.27
N VAL A 21 -10.87 46.08 15.75
CA VAL A 21 -10.54 44.66 15.53
C VAL A 21 -10.77 44.43 14.04
N LEU A 22 -9.73 44.65 13.25
CA LEU A 22 -9.63 44.09 11.91
C LEU A 22 -9.52 42.56 12.11
N ALA A 23 -10.65 41.88 12.13
CA ALA A 23 -10.70 40.44 11.92
C ALA A 23 -10.21 40.23 10.50
N VAL A 24 -8.90 40.05 10.37
CA VAL A 24 -8.31 39.47 9.19
C VAL A 24 -8.86 38.04 9.16
N PHE A 25 -9.97 37.83 8.46
CA PHE A 25 -10.33 36.56 7.94
C PHE A 25 -9.18 36.13 7.01
N VAL A 26 -8.15 35.54 7.59
CA VAL A 26 -7.27 34.63 6.86
C VAL A 26 -8.17 33.42 6.57
N GLY A 27 -9.03 33.58 5.58
CA GLY A 27 -9.62 32.46 4.90
C GLY A 27 -8.43 31.64 4.47
N SER A 28 -8.24 30.48 5.11
CA SER A 28 -7.40 29.43 4.59
C SER A 28 -7.86 29.24 3.15
N ALA A 29 -7.13 29.82 2.20
CA ALA A 29 -7.16 29.40 0.84
C ALA A 29 -6.60 27.96 0.90
N GLU A 30 -7.45 27.03 1.29
CA GLU A 30 -7.29 25.66 0.82
C GLU A 30 -7.24 25.85 -0.69
N ALA A 31 -6.02 25.82 -1.19
CA ALA A 31 -5.78 25.78 -2.62
C ALA A 31 -6.69 24.67 -3.11
N GLN A 32 -7.84 25.04 -3.69
CA GLN A 32 -8.79 24.08 -4.21
C GLN A 32 -7.98 23.32 -5.23
N ARG A 33 -7.56 22.11 -4.86
CA ARG A 33 -6.97 21.18 -5.82
C ARG A 33 -7.92 21.19 -6.99
N PRO A 34 -7.45 21.48 -8.21
CA PRO A 34 -8.33 21.55 -9.36
C PRO A 34 -9.20 20.30 -9.33
N ARG A 35 -10.51 20.46 -9.38
CA ARG A 35 -11.45 19.35 -9.29
C ARG A 35 -11.09 18.39 -10.42
N ASN A 36 -10.66 17.20 -10.07
CA ASN A 36 -10.41 16.15 -11.05
C ASN A 36 -11.70 15.88 -11.81
N THR A 37 -11.76 16.25 -13.09
CA THR A 37 -12.98 16.18 -13.90
C THR A 37 -13.40 14.74 -14.17
N CYS A 38 -12.44 13.79 -14.20
CA CYS A 38 -12.78 12.37 -14.29
C CYS A 38 -13.66 11.96 -13.09
N VAL A 39 -13.20 12.30 -11.87
CA VAL A 39 -13.94 12.01 -10.64
C VAL A 39 -15.27 12.76 -10.60
N ALA A 40 -15.29 14.03 -10.97
CA ALA A 40 -16.51 14.85 -10.94
C ALA A 40 -17.60 14.32 -11.87
N CYS A 41 -17.25 13.95 -13.10
CA CYS A 41 -18.20 13.44 -14.08
C CYS A 41 -18.58 11.98 -13.81
N HIS A 42 -17.59 11.09 -13.60
CA HIS A 42 -17.88 9.66 -13.44
C HIS A 42 -18.56 9.31 -12.11
N SER A 43 -18.46 10.19 -11.09
CA SER A 43 -19.23 10.02 -9.84
C SER A 43 -20.74 10.17 -10.02
N LEU A 44 -21.17 10.84 -11.09
CA LEU A 44 -22.59 11.06 -11.42
C LEU A 44 -23.17 9.94 -12.30
N GLN A 45 -22.31 9.09 -12.84
CA GLN A 45 -22.76 7.98 -13.68
C GLN A 45 -23.23 6.82 -12.79
N SER A 46 -24.53 6.55 -12.84
CA SER A 46 -25.13 5.39 -12.21
C SER A 46 -25.05 4.21 -13.18
N GLY A 47 -24.26 3.20 -12.80
CA GLY A 47 -24.22 1.95 -13.55
C GLY A 47 -22.84 1.31 -13.52
N THR A 48 -22.84 -0.01 -13.50
CA THR A 48 -21.67 -0.86 -13.70
C THR A 48 -21.63 -1.19 -15.18
N THR A 49 -21.20 -0.28 -16.02
CA THR A 49 -21.41 -0.49 -17.44
C THR A 49 -20.23 -1.09 -18.17
N GLU A 50 -19.07 -1.25 -17.53
CA GLU A 50 -17.92 -1.63 -18.33
C GLU A 50 -17.13 -2.80 -17.73
N ALA A 51 -16.61 -3.64 -18.60
CA ALA A 51 -15.73 -4.75 -18.25
C ALA A 51 -14.51 -4.26 -17.43
N GLY A 52 -14.46 -4.66 -16.17
CA GLY A 52 -13.34 -4.39 -15.32
C GLY A 52 -13.70 -3.78 -13.96
N HIS A 53 -14.24 -2.58 -13.92
CA HIS A 53 -14.65 -1.93 -12.67
C HIS A 53 -15.51 -0.69 -12.90
N GLY A 54 -16.40 -0.40 -11.93
CA GLY A 54 -17.13 0.87 -11.89
C GLY A 54 -16.48 1.89 -10.96
N PHE A 55 -17.00 3.13 -11.00
CA PHE A 55 -16.53 4.23 -10.14
C PHE A 55 -16.56 3.88 -8.65
N ALA A 56 -17.60 3.16 -8.18
CA ALA A 56 -17.73 2.75 -6.79
C ALA A 56 -16.58 1.82 -6.34
N ALA A 57 -16.12 0.93 -7.23
CA ALA A 57 -15.00 0.05 -6.94
C ALA A 57 -13.69 0.84 -6.78
N TRP A 58 -13.45 1.84 -7.63
CA TRP A 58 -12.31 2.74 -7.46
C TRP A 58 -12.42 3.55 -6.17
N ARG A 59 -13.57 4.15 -5.88
CA ARG A 59 -13.76 4.99 -4.70
C ARG A 59 -13.47 4.26 -3.38
N SER A 60 -13.73 2.96 -3.33
CA SER A 60 -13.43 2.12 -2.15
C SER A 60 -12.04 1.46 -2.20
N SER A 61 -11.22 1.78 -3.19
CA SER A 61 -9.90 1.16 -3.36
C SER A 61 -8.81 1.82 -2.52
N PRO A 62 -7.71 1.10 -2.22
CA PRO A 62 -6.52 1.69 -1.63
C PRO A 62 -5.92 2.83 -2.48
N HIS A 63 -6.04 2.75 -3.81
CA HIS A 63 -5.57 3.80 -4.70
C HIS A 63 -6.31 5.12 -4.50
N ALA A 64 -7.65 5.07 -4.38
CA ALA A 64 -8.42 6.27 -4.08
C ALA A 64 -8.08 6.84 -2.70
N ALA A 65 -7.89 5.98 -1.69
CA ALA A 65 -7.44 6.39 -0.35
C ALA A 65 -6.05 7.07 -0.38
N ALA A 66 -5.17 6.63 -1.28
CA ALA A 66 -3.86 7.24 -1.52
C ALA A 66 -3.91 8.47 -2.45
N GLY A 67 -5.08 8.89 -2.91
CA GLY A 67 -5.24 10.03 -3.81
C GLY A 67 -4.87 9.77 -5.27
N ILE A 68 -4.74 8.50 -5.65
CA ILE A 68 -4.47 8.09 -7.04
C ILE A 68 -5.79 8.07 -7.81
N THR A 69 -5.86 8.86 -8.87
CA THR A 69 -7.08 9.07 -9.66
C THR A 69 -7.00 8.41 -11.05
N CYS A 70 -8.10 8.48 -11.79
CA CYS A 70 -8.31 7.70 -13.01
C CYS A 70 -7.21 7.87 -14.05
N GLU A 71 -6.73 9.09 -14.24
CA GLU A 71 -5.71 9.44 -15.25
C GLU A 71 -4.35 8.76 -14.99
N ALA A 72 -4.05 8.42 -13.75
CA ALA A 72 -2.81 7.70 -13.43
C ALA A 72 -2.72 6.35 -14.17
N CYS A 73 -3.87 5.67 -14.32
CA CYS A 73 -3.97 4.41 -15.02
C CYS A 73 -4.42 4.58 -16.49
N HIS A 74 -5.45 5.36 -16.72
CA HIS A 74 -6.11 5.47 -18.03
C HIS A 74 -5.54 6.55 -18.94
N GLY A 75 -4.79 7.51 -18.40
CA GLY A 75 -4.40 8.72 -19.13
C GLY A 75 -5.51 9.76 -19.14
N GLY A 76 -5.47 10.68 -20.12
CA GLY A 76 -6.40 11.79 -20.23
C GLY A 76 -5.94 13.04 -19.49
N ASN A 77 -6.80 14.05 -19.50
CA ASN A 77 -6.54 15.33 -18.85
C ASN A 77 -7.57 15.60 -17.73
N PRO A 78 -7.23 15.36 -16.46
CA PRO A 78 -8.15 15.54 -15.34
C PRO A 78 -8.49 17.00 -15.04
N ALA A 79 -7.81 17.97 -15.67
CA ALA A 79 -8.09 19.40 -15.51
C ALA A 79 -9.01 19.97 -16.60
N ALA A 80 -9.23 19.23 -17.68
CA ALA A 80 -10.06 19.68 -18.78
C ALA A 80 -11.55 19.60 -18.42
N PRO A 81 -12.33 20.71 -18.57
CA PRO A 81 -13.77 20.71 -18.29
C PRO A 81 -14.57 20.07 -19.43
N ASP A 82 -14.05 20.09 -20.66
CA ASP A 82 -14.70 19.51 -21.83
C ASP A 82 -14.42 18.01 -21.92
N PRO A 83 -15.45 17.15 -22.15
CA PRO A 83 -15.27 15.71 -22.23
C PRO A 83 -14.30 15.26 -23.33
N ALA A 84 -14.30 15.88 -24.51
CA ALA A 84 -13.40 15.49 -25.58
C ALA A 84 -11.93 15.75 -25.25
N ASP A 85 -11.66 16.88 -24.60
CA ASP A 85 -10.31 17.22 -24.12
C ASP A 85 -9.90 16.36 -22.92
N ALA A 86 -10.83 16.07 -22.01
CA ALA A 86 -10.58 15.21 -20.84
C ALA A 86 -10.22 13.78 -21.27
N HIS A 87 -10.85 13.24 -22.30
CA HIS A 87 -10.59 11.89 -22.80
C HIS A 87 -9.48 11.81 -23.85
N LYS A 88 -8.78 12.88 -24.15
CA LYS A 88 -7.68 12.86 -25.11
C LYS A 88 -6.57 11.90 -24.66
N GLY A 89 -6.35 10.83 -25.41
CA GLY A 89 -5.38 9.77 -25.09
C GLY A 89 -5.91 8.68 -24.15
N VAL A 90 -7.20 8.71 -23.80
CA VAL A 90 -7.89 7.59 -23.16
C VAL A 90 -8.41 6.66 -24.23
N ASN A 91 -7.98 5.41 -24.22
CA ASN A 91 -8.44 4.39 -25.16
C ASN A 91 -9.20 3.28 -24.40
N PRO A 92 -10.18 2.63 -25.03
CA PRO A 92 -10.84 1.46 -24.46
C PRO A 92 -9.81 0.38 -24.04
N SER A 93 -10.08 -0.36 -22.97
CA SER A 93 -9.16 -1.38 -22.45
C SER A 93 -8.81 -2.50 -23.45
N GLY A 94 -9.67 -2.76 -24.43
CA GLY A 94 -9.44 -3.70 -25.54
C GLY A 94 -8.56 -3.15 -26.67
N ASP A 95 -8.27 -1.85 -26.68
CA ASP A 95 -7.41 -1.24 -27.69
C ASP A 95 -5.93 -1.43 -27.30
N PRO A 96 -5.06 -1.95 -28.19
CA PRO A 96 -3.62 -2.08 -27.93
C PRO A 96 -2.93 -0.75 -27.59
N ALA A 97 -3.49 0.40 -27.98
CA ALA A 97 -2.97 1.71 -27.60
C ALA A 97 -3.32 2.11 -26.16
N SER A 98 -4.30 1.43 -25.54
CA SER A 98 -4.71 1.72 -24.17
C SER A 98 -3.58 1.47 -23.17
N ARG A 99 -3.43 2.36 -22.19
CA ARG A 99 -2.48 2.17 -21.08
C ARG A 99 -2.86 0.98 -20.20
N VAL A 100 -4.14 0.63 -20.16
CA VAL A 100 -4.69 -0.52 -19.41
C VAL A 100 -5.01 -1.71 -20.32
N TYR A 101 -4.49 -1.74 -21.55
CA TYR A 101 -4.51 -2.94 -22.38
C TYR A 101 -3.86 -4.12 -21.64
N PHE A 102 -4.44 -5.31 -21.78
CA PHE A 102 -4.11 -6.45 -20.91
C PHE A 102 -2.60 -6.71 -20.79
N SER A 103 -1.84 -6.72 -21.88
CA SER A 103 -0.40 -6.93 -21.84
C SER A 103 0.41 -5.68 -21.41
N ARG A 104 -0.22 -4.50 -21.35
CA ARG A 104 0.42 -3.24 -20.93
C ARG A 104 0.20 -2.90 -19.45
N VAL A 105 -0.69 -3.60 -18.75
CA VAL A 105 -0.95 -3.39 -17.32
C VAL A 105 0.32 -3.38 -16.48
N PRO A 106 1.32 -4.27 -16.68
CA PRO A 106 2.56 -4.22 -15.90
C PRO A 106 3.39 -2.95 -16.09
N GLN A 107 3.32 -2.33 -17.27
CA GLN A 107 3.99 -1.05 -17.52
C GLN A 107 3.28 0.09 -16.78
N THR A 108 1.95 0.06 -16.75
CA THR A 108 1.14 1.07 -16.08
C THR A 108 1.28 0.99 -14.57
N CYS A 109 1.13 -0.19 -13.98
CA CYS A 109 1.33 -0.40 -12.54
C CYS A 109 2.78 -0.09 -12.12
N GLY A 110 3.74 -0.47 -12.94
CA GLY A 110 5.17 -0.29 -12.70
C GLY A 110 5.65 1.17 -12.70
N GLN A 111 4.79 2.14 -13.04
CA GLN A 111 5.12 3.56 -12.88
C GLN A 111 5.25 3.97 -11.40
N CYS A 112 4.55 3.28 -10.51
CA CYS A 112 4.61 3.47 -9.06
C CYS A 112 5.17 2.22 -8.35
N HIS A 113 4.77 1.02 -8.78
CA HIS A 113 5.20 -0.29 -8.26
C HIS A 113 6.41 -0.81 -9.04
N ALA A 114 7.50 -0.03 -9.05
CA ALA A 114 8.65 -0.29 -9.92
C ALA A 114 9.39 -1.58 -9.58
N SER A 115 9.51 -1.90 -8.28
CA SER A 115 10.20 -3.09 -7.80
C SER A 115 9.44 -4.37 -8.18
N GLU A 116 8.17 -4.45 -7.82
CA GLU A 116 7.30 -5.58 -8.13
C GLU A 116 7.20 -5.83 -9.64
N ALA A 117 7.02 -4.75 -10.42
CA ALA A 117 7.00 -4.84 -11.88
C ALA A 117 8.36 -5.26 -12.45
N GLY A 118 9.45 -4.83 -11.83
CA GLY A 118 10.82 -5.25 -12.18
C GLY A 118 10.99 -6.76 -12.03
N TYR A 119 10.66 -7.30 -10.87
CA TYR A 119 10.70 -8.73 -10.62
C TYR A 119 9.73 -9.51 -11.50
N PHE A 120 8.50 -9.02 -11.68
CA PHE A 120 7.51 -9.65 -12.54
C PHE A 120 8.00 -9.79 -13.99
N ARG A 121 8.70 -8.78 -14.53
CA ARG A 121 9.28 -8.83 -15.88
C ARG A 121 10.32 -9.93 -16.07
N THR A 122 10.92 -10.45 -15.00
CA THR A 122 11.85 -11.58 -15.06
C THR A 122 11.15 -12.95 -15.03
N SER A 123 9.83 -12.97 -14.86
CA SER A 123 9.06 -14.19 -14.70
C SER A 123 8.65 -14.84 -16.03
N VAL A 124 8.42 -16.15 -15.99
CA VAL A 124 7.80 -16.88 -17.10
C VAL A 124 6.39 -16.36 -17.39
N HIS A 125 5.67 -15.90 -16.38
CA HIS A 125 4.35 -15.30 -16.53
C HIS A 125 4.37 -14.07 -17.43
N TYR A 126 5.34 -13.16 -17.20
CA TYR A 126 5.50 -11.98 -18.04
C TYR A 126 5.93 -12.34 -19.47
N ALA A 127 6.85 -13.30 -19.62
CA ALA A 127 7.25 -13.78 -20.93
C ALA A 127 6.05 -14.32 -21.74
N ARG A 128 5.17 -15.08 -21.11
CA ARG A 128 3.93 -15.58 -21.73
C ARG A 128 2.94 -14.46 -22.01
N LEU A 129 2.81 -13.49 -21.10
CA LEU A 129 1.94 -12.32 -21.31
C LEU A 129 2.36 -11.53 -22.56
N GLN A 130 3.65 -11.38 -22.78
CA GLN A 130 4.17 -10.59 -23.91
C GLN A 130 4.19 -11.36 -25.23
N SER A 131 4.37 -12.69 -25.19
CA SER A 131 4.52 -13.51 -26.40
C SER A 131 3.19 -13.89 -27.02
N ASP A 132 2.21 -14.32 -26.22
CA ASP A 132 0.94 -14.89 -26.72
C ASP A 132 -0.30 -14.38 -25.95
N GLY A 133 -0.14 -13.42 -25.04
CA GLY A 133 -1.22 -12.85 -24.25
C GLY A 133 -1.81 -13.80 -23.19
N ARG A 134 -1.24 -14.98 -22.98
CA ARG A 134 -1.79 -16.01 -22.08
C ARG A 134 -1.22 -15.97 -20.66
N GLY A 135 -0.20 -15.16 -20.41
CA GLY A 135 0.31 -14.95 -19.07
C GLY A 135 -0.63 -14.07 -18.25
N PRO A 136 -0.69 -14.25 -16.91
CA PRO A 136 -1.39 -13.32 -16.05
C PRO A 136 -0.69 -11.95 -16.04
N ASN A 137 -1.42 -10.92 -15.63
CA ASN A 137 -0.86 -9.62 -15.31
C ASN A 137 -1.18 -9.24 -13.85
N CYS A 138 -0.85 -8.01 -13.45
CA CYS A 138 -1.05 -7.57 -12.06
C CYS A 138 -2.51 -7.71 -11.61
N VAL A 139 -3.47 -7.30 -12.43
CA VAL A 139 -4.90 -7.34 -12.07
C VAL A 139 -5.47 -8.77 -12.08
N THR A 140 -4.85 -9.70 -12.76
CA THR A 140 -5.26 -11.11 -12.71
C THR A 140 -5.16 -11.66 -11.28
N CYS A 141 -4.11 -11.27 -10.56
CA CYS A 141 -3.88 -11.68 -9.18
C CYS A 141 -4.50 -10.72 -8.17
N HIS A 142 -4.29 -9.42 -8.34
CA HIS A 142 -4.67 -8.41 -7.36
C HIS A 142 -6.08 -7.84 -7.56
N GLY A 143 -6.70 -8.04 -8.70
CA GLY A 143 -7.93 -7.36 -9.10
C GLY A 143 -7.67 -5.97 -9.68
N SER A 144 -8.65 -5.41 -10.37
CA SER A 144 -8.49 -4.13 -11.07
C SER A 144 -8.54 -2.92 -10.13
N MET A 145 -9.41 -2.95 -9.12
CA MET A 145 -9.59 -1.84 -8.18
C MET A 145 -9.44 -2.26 -6.74
N ALA A 146 -9.95 -3.39 -6.35
CA ALA A 146 -9.90 -3.87 -4.97
C ALA A 146 -8.46 -4.12 -4.49
N THR A 147 -7.51 -4.19 -5.39
CA THR A 147 -6.05 -4.35 -5.17
C THR A 147 -5.73 -5.06 -3.87
N ARG A 148 -6.30 -6.26 -3.74
CA ARG A 148 -6.19 -7.04 -2.53
C ARG A 148 -4.77 -7.62 -2.39
N ILE A 149 -4.25 -7.56 -1.20
CA ILE A 149 -3.11 -8.37 -0.83
C ILE A 149 -3.57 -9.84 -0.80
N LEU A 150 -2.90 -10.70 -1.56
CA LEU A 150 -3.25 -12.12 -1.62
C LEU A 150 -3.08 -12.78 -0.26
N THR A 151 -4.07 -13.57 0.10
CA THR A 151 -3.94 -14.57 1.18
C THR A 151 -3.53 -15.92 0.58
N PRO A 152 -2.98 -16.86 1.37
CA PRO A 152 -2.66 -18.19 0.85
C PRO A 152 -3.84 -18.86 0.13
N ASP A 153 -5.05 -18.76 0.69
CA ASP A 153 -6.25 -19.36 0.10
C ASP A 153 -6.66 -18.63 -1.21
N SER A 154 -6.64 -17.29 -1.21
CA SER A 154 -6.97 -16.53 -2.42
C SER A 154 -5.91 -16.71 -3.52
N ALA A 155 -4.63 -16.85 -3.16
CA ALA A 155 -3.57 -17.19 -4.10
C ALA A 155 -3.78 -18.58 -4.69
N LEU A 156 -4.07 -19.58 -3.86
CA LEU A 156 -4.37 -20.92 -4.32
C LEU A 156 -5.52 -20.91 -5.35
N GLY A 157 -6.64 -20.23 -5.01
CA GLY A 157 -7.79 -20.09 -5.91
C GLY A 157 -7.43 -19.42 -7.23
N THR A 158 -6.68 -18.33 -7.20
CA THR A 158 -6.25 -17.60 -8.40
C THR A 158 -5.31 -18.43 -9.27
N CYS A 159 -4.31 -19.07 -8.65
CA CYS A 159 -3.30 -19.85 -9.39
C CYS A 159 -3.89 -21.11 -10.02
N THR A 160 -4.84 -21.79 -9.36
CA THR A 160 -5.47 -23.01 -9.87
C THR A 160 -6.28 -22.79 -11.14
N ALA A 161 -6.66 -21.57 -11.47
CA ALA A 161 -7.29 -21.27 -12.77
C ALA A 161 -6.43 -21.75 -13.97
N CYS A 162 -5.11 -21.77 -13.81
CA CYS A 162 -4.17 -22.25 -14.83
C CYS A 162 -3.35 -23.46 -14.38
N HIS A 163 -3.06 -23.58 -13.08
CA HIS A 163 -2.21 -24.62 -12.47
C HIS A 163 -2.99 -25.78 -11.85
N ALA A 164 -4.15 -26.13 -12.42
CA ALA A 164 -4.94 -27.29 -12.04
C ALA A 164 -4.67 -28.48 -12.97
N ALA A 165 -5.14 -29.67 -12.58
CA ALA A 165 -5.12 -30.86 -13.46
C ALA A 165 -5.91 -30.57 -14.74
N GLY A 166 -5.29 -30.80 -15.90
CA GLY A 166 -5.85 -30.47 -17.21
C GLY A 166 -5.67 -28.99 -17.62
N GLY A 167 -5.06 -28.16 -16.77
CA GLY A 167 -4.69 -26.80 -17.09
C GLY A 167 -3.45 -26.68 -17.99
N VAL A 168 -3.14 -25.46 -18.40
CA VAL A 168 -2.04 -25.17 -19.35
C VAL A 168 -0.67 -25.00 -18.68
N ALA A 169 -0.60 -25.14 -17.36
CA ALA A 169 0.59 -24.88 -16.56
C ALA A 169 0.88 -26.02 -15.57
N PRO A 170 2.13 -26.18 -15.07
CA PRO A 170 2.51 -27.27 -14.17
C PRO A 170 1.63 -27.36 -12.92
N VAL A 171 1.05 -28.54 -12.68
CA VAL A 171 0.28 -28.84 -11.48
C VAL A 171 1.17 -28.76 -10.23
N GLY A 172 0.64 -28.31 -9.13
CA GLY A 172 1.37 -28.21 -7.86
C GLY A 172 1.97 -26.83 -7.58
N LYS A 173 2.29 -26.03 -8.59
CA LYS A 173 2.84 -24.67 -8.40
C LYS A 173 1.89 -23.73 -7.65
N ALA A 174 0.58 -23.88 -7.81
CA ALA A 174 -0.41 -23.14 -7.04
C ALA A 174 -0.29 -23.40 -5.53
N ARG A 175 -0.09 -24.67 -5.14
CA ARG A 175 0.07 -25.04 -3.72
C ARG A 175 1.40 -24.56 -3.16
N GLU A 176 2.48 -24.70 -3.91
CA GLU A 176 3.81 -24.21 -3.55
C GLU A 176 3.79 -22.69 -3.31
N ALA A 177 3.18 -21.95 -4.23
CA ALA A 177 3.01 -20.52 -4.10
C ALA A 177 2.19 -20.12 -2.86
N ALA A 178 1.07 -20.80 -2.60
CA ALA A 178 0.26 -20.56 -1.40
C ALA A 178 1.04 -20.86 -0.10
N GLN A 179 1.87 -21.90 -0.09
CA GLN A 179 2.72 -22.24 1.05
C GLN A 179 3.77 -21.14 1.33
N VAL A 180 4.47 -20.66 0.30
CA VAL A 180 5.43 -19.55 0.47
C VAL A 180 4.74 -18.29 0.94
N LEU A 181 3.54 -17.98 0.42
CA LEU A 181 2.77 -16.81 0.90
C LEU A 181 2.31 -16.98 2.36
N ALA A 182 2.04 -18.21 2.80
CA ALA A 182 1.76 -18.48 4.21
C ALA A 182 3.01 -18.21 5.09
N LEU A 183 4.21 -18.54 4.60
CA LEU A 183 5.45 -18.20 5.28
C LEU A 183 5.67 -16.69 5.34
N VAL A 184 5.46 -15.95 4.25
CA VAL A 184 5.54 -14.48 4.24
C VAL A 184 4.67 -13.89 5.36
N ARG A 185 3.43 -14.35 5.49
CA ARG A 185 2.51 -13.87 6.55
C ARG A 185 2.98 -14.25 7.95
N ALA A 186 3.49 -15.47 8.12
CA ALA A 186 3.96 -15.93 9.42
C ALA A 186 5.18 -15.12 9.90
N GLU A 187 6.12 -14.83 9.01
CA GLU A 187 7.31 -14.05 9.35
C GLU A 187 6.97 -12.56 9.60
N ASN A 188 6.01 -11.98 8.89
CA ASN A 188 5.54 -10.63 9.20
C ASN A 188 4.86 -10.56 10.58
N ILE A 189 4.06 -11.56 10.96
CA ILE A 189 3.48 -11.62 12.33
C ILE A 189 4.59 -11.71 13.38
N LEU A 190 5.62 -12.52 13.13
CA LEU A 190 6.76 -12.62 14.03
C LEU A 190 7.52 -11.30 14.14
N PHE A 191 7.73 -10.62 13.00
CA PHE A 191 8.32 -9.28 12.95
C PHE A 191 7.55 -8.29 13.83
N ASP A 192 6.21 -8.24 13.71
CA ASP A 192 5.37 -7.37 14.52
C ASP A 192 5.51 -7.63 16.02
N ILE A 193 5.57 -8.90 16.42
CA ILE A 193 5.77 -9.31 17.82
C ILE A 193 7.14 -8.83 18.34
N VAL A 194 8.21 -9.09 17.58
CA VAL A 194 9.58 -8.71 17.96
C VAL A 194 9.71 -7.18 17.97
N SER A 195 9.19 -6.49 16.96
CA SER A 195 9.19 -5.02 16.85
C SER A 195 8.50 -4.36 18.03
N SER A 196 7.33 -4.86 18.44
CA SER A 196 6.61 -4.37 19.63
C SER A 196 7.45 -4.55 20.90
N SER A 197 8.13 -5.70 21.03
CA SER A 197 8.99 -5.99 22.17
C SER A 197 10.23 -5.10 22.21
N VAL A 198 10.86 -4.86 21.05
CA VAL A 198 12.00 -3.94 20.89
C VAL A 198 11.61 -2.51 21.24
N SER A 199 10.44 -2.06 20.78
CA SER A 199 9.93 -0.71 21.02
C SER A 199 9.63 -0.46 22.52
N SER A 200 9.20 -1.48 23.23
CA SER A 200 8.89 -1.43 24.66
C SER A 200 10.13 -1.61 25.57
N ALA A 201 11.26 -2.06 25.01
CA ALA A 201 12.45 -2.38 25.78
C ALA A 201 13.17 -1.12 26.27
N ARG A 202 13.70 -1.19 27.52
CA ARG A 202 14.60 -0.15 28.04
C ARG A 202 15.85 -0.04 27.17
N ALA A 203 16.47 1.15 27.15
CA ALA A 203 17.69 1.42 26.39
C ALA A 203 18.91 0.67 26.96
N THR A 204 19.04 -0.60 26.60
CA THR A 204 20.17 -1.48 26.96
C THR A 204 21.03 -1.79 25.74
N PRO A 205 22.27 -2.30 25.91
CA PRO A 205 23.07 -2.80 24.78
C PRO A 205 22.31 -3.89 23.97
N GLY A 206 21.58 -4.79 24.63
CA GLY A 206 20.77 -5.81 24.01
C GLY A 206 19.64 -5.23 23.15
N ALA A 207 18.93 -4.23 23.67
CA ALA A 207 17.85 -3.56 22.91
C ALA A 207 18.39 -2.80 21.69
N ARG A 208 19.59 -2.20 21.77
CA ARG A 208 20.23 -1.58 20.60
C ARG A 208 20.58 -2.62 19.53
N ARG A 209 21.17 -3.76 19.96
CA ARG A 209 21.47 -4.87 19.05
C ARG A 209 20.20 -5.42 18.39
N ALA A 210 19.13 -5.60 19.18
CA ALA A 210 17.85 -6.10 18.67
C ALA A 210 17.25 -5.18 17.59
N ARG A 211 17.39 -3.85 17.72
CA ARG A 211 16.93 -2.90 16.67
C ARG A 211 17.67 -3.10 15.36
N VAL A 212 19.00 -3.21 15.39
CA VAL A 212 19.80 -3.44 14.17
C VAL A 212 19.38 -4.74 13.49
N LEU A 213 19.19 -5.81 14.26
CA LEU A 213 18.75 -7.10 13.73
C LEU A 213 17.31 -7.04 13.17
N LEU A 214 16.44 -6.23 13.78
CA LEU A 214 15.09 -6.01 13.32
C LEU A 214 15.08 -5.27 11.97
N ASP A 215 15.88 -4.20 11.83
CA ASP A 215 16.02 -3.45 10.58
C ASP A 215 16.58 -4.35 9.46
N ASP A 216 17.50 -5.26 9.79
CA ASP A 216 18.01 -6.25 8.85
C ASP A 216 16.93 -7.27 8.44
N ALA A 217 16.14 -7.76 9.39
CA ALA A 217 15.04 -8.67 9.13
C ALA A 217 13.99 -8.06 8.23
N GLU A 218 13.62 -6.78 8.45
CA GLU A 218 12.67 -6.05 7.61
C GLU A 218 13.13 -6.02 6.15
N ARG A 219 14.41 -5.72 5.90
CA ARG A 219 14.96 -5.74 4.53
C ARG A 219 14.85 -7.10 3.86
N HIS A 220 15.01 -8.19 4.60
CA HIS A 220 14.83 -9.55 4.06
C HIS A 220 13.37 -9.88 3.80
N LEU A 221 12.43 -9.41 4.64
CA LEU A 221 10.99 -9.55 4.43
C LEU A 221 10.52 -8.80 3.19
N ASP A 222 10.96 -7.56 3.03
CA ASP A 222 10.67 -6.74 1.85
C ASP A 222 11.23 -7.40 0.58
N ALA A 223 12.49 -7.83 0.62
CA ALA A 223 13.11 -8.53 -0.49
C ALA A 223 12.41 -9.87 -0.82
N ALA A 224 11.84 -10.56 0.16
CA ALA A 224 11.04 -11.76 -0.08
C ALA A 224 9.72 -11.43 -0.78
N ALA A 225 9.03 -10.36 -0.35
CA ALA A 225 7.79 -9.90 -0.96
C ALA A 225 8.01 -9.42 -2.41
N GLU A 226 9.12 -8.73 -2.67
CA GLU A 226 9.48 -8.28 -4.01
C GLU A 226 9.83 -9.44 -4.94
N VAL A 227 10.74 -10.34 -4.53
CA VAL A 227 11.21 -11.47 -5.35
C VAL A 227 10.09 -12.50 -5.61
N TRP A 228 9.07 -12.55 -4.74
CA TRP A 228 7.85 -13.31 -4.96
C TRP A 228 7.24 -13.04 -6.36
N HIS A 229 7.27 -11.79 -6.82
CA HIS A 229 6.70 -11.39 -8.12
C HIS A 229 7.48 -11.96 -9.32
N SER A 230 8.68 -12.46 -9.10
CA SER A 230 9.41 -13.23 -10.12
C SER A 230 8.97 -14.71 -10.22
N PHE A 231 8.16 -15.17 -9.26
CA PHE A 231 7.74 -16.57 -9.06
C PHE A 231 8.91 -17.54 -8.84
N ARG A 232 10.08 -17.03 -8.44
CA ARG A 232 11.19 -17.84 -7.92
C ARG A 232 10.97 -18.09 -6.44
N LEU A 233 10.13 -19.09 -6.15
CA LEU A 233 9.63 -19.38 -4.80
C LEU A 233 10.72 -19.85 -3.84
N ASP A 234 11.74 -20.52 -4.35
CA ASP A 234 12.97 -20.88 -3.64
C ASP A 234 13.73 -19.66 -3.12
N SER A 235 13.91 -18.65 -3.96
CA SER A 235 14.56 -17.39 -3.59
C SER A 235 13.77 -16.61 -2.54
N ALA A 236 12.44 -16.57 -2.65
CA ALA A 236 11.59 -15.97 -1.64
C ALA A 236 11.71 -16.73 -0.30
N THR A 237 11.66 -18.06 -0.34
CA THR A 237 11.81 -18.93 0.84
C THR A 237 13.17 -18.71 1.54
N ALA A 238 14.26 -18.58 0.77
CA ALA A 238 15.58 -18.30 1.34
C ALA A 238 15.61 -16.96 2.10
N ARG A 239 15.04 -15.90 1.51
CA ARG A 239 14.95 -14.58 2.17
C ARG A 239 14.13 -14.63 3.47
N LEU A 240 13.04 -15.40 3.47
CA LEU A 240 12.23 -15.61 4.67
C LEU A 240 13.00 -16.39 5.75
N GLY A 241 13.84 -17.34 5.36
CA GLY A 241 14.74 -18.03 6.27
C GLY A 241 15.73 -17.07 6.95
N ASP A 242 16.39 -16.21 6.14
CA ASP A 242 17.31 -15.18 6.66
C ASP A 242 16.60 -14.23 7.63
N ALA A 243 15.40 -13.74 7.28
CA ALA A 243 14.61 -12.88 8.14
C ALA A 243 14.27 -13.55 9.48
N ARG A 244 13.86 -14.82 9.44
CA ARG A 244 13.53 -15.61 10.64
C ARG A 244 14.72 -15.73 11.60
N GLU A 245 15.90 -16.02 11.09
CA GLU A 245 17.12 -16.11 11.90
C GLU A 245 17.43 -14.77 12.59
N LEU A 246 17.33 -13.67 11.85
CA LEU A 246 17.52 -12.32 12.38
C LEU A 246 16.49 -11.97 13.47
N LEU A 247 15.22 -12.32 13.26
CA LEU A 247 14.16 -12.13 14.26
C LEU A 247 14.39 -12.96 15.52
N ALA A 248 14.85 -14.22 15.36
CA ALA A 248 15.21 -15.08 16.49
C ALA A 248 16.38 -14.51 17.30
N ASP A 249 17.38 -13.96 16.60
CA ASP A 249 18.53 -13.31 17.25
C ASP A 249 18.14 -11.99 17.92
N ALA A 250 17.25 -11.18 17.31
CA ALA A 250 16.72 -9.97 17.93
C ALA A 250 15.95 -10.29 19.21
N TRP A 251 15.13 -11.35 19.18
CA TRP A 251 14.40 -11.85 20.34
C TRP A 251 15.35 -12.29 21.47
N ALA A 252 16.41 -13.03 21.13
CA ALA A 252 17.42 -13.47 22.08
C ALA A 252 18.22 -12.28 22.68
N ALA A 253 18.50 -11.25 21.89
CA ALA A 253 19.19 -10.04 22.35
C ALA A 253 18.39 -9.25 23.42
N LEU A 254 17.06 -9.42 23.44
CA LEU A 254 16.20 -8.89 24.51
C LEU A 254 16.18 -9.75 25.78
N GLY A 255 16.92 -10.87 25.82
CA GLY A 255 16.99 -11.78 26.97
C GLY A 255 15.95 -12.90 26.94
N HIS A 256 15.23 -13.06 25.85
CA HIS A 256 14.29 -14.18 25.69
C HIS A 256 15.00 -15.46 25.19
N PRO A 257 14.47 -16.64 25.48
CA PRO A 257 15.02 -17.88 24.92
C PRO A 257 14.81 -17.88 23.39
N ARG A 258 15.83 -18.29 22.64
CA ARG A 258 15.73 -18.42 21.20
C ARG A 258 14.63 -19.45 20.85
N PRO A 259 13.68 -19.11 19.99
CA PRO A 259 12.61 -20.04 19.60
C PRO A 259 13.23 -21.29 18.97
N ARG A 260 12.74 -22.47 19.32
CA ARG A 260 13.16 -23.71 18.66
C ARG A 260 12.54 -23.79 17.27
N GLU A 261 13.27 -24.40 16.35
CA GLU A 261 12.76 -24.72 15.02
C GLU A 261 11.40 -25.46 15.14
N GLY A 262 10.34 -24.94 14.48
CA GLY A 262 8.98 -25.47 14.59
C GLY A 262 8.10 -24.83 15.67
N GLN A 263 8.61 -24.07 16.64
CA GLN A 263 7.77 -23.37 17.63
C GLN A 263 7.12 -22.10 17.05
N LEU A 264 7.74 -21.49 16.05
CA LEU A 264 7.26 -20.27 15.37
C LEU A 264 6.09 -20.54 14.40
N HIS A 265 5.79 -21.80 14.12
CA HIS A 265 4.69 -22.22 13.23
C HIS A 265 3.38 -22.56 13.95
N ARG A 266 3.32 -22.43 15.27
CA ARG A 266 2.04 -22.62 15.97
C ARG A 266 1.19 -21.38 15.81
N PRO A 267 0.03 -21.46 15.11
CA PRO A 267 -0.88 -20.32 15.08
C PRO A 267 -1.28 -20.01 16.54
N VAL A 268 -1.13 -18.73 16.91
CA VAL A 268 -1.65 -18.24 18.20
C VAL A 268 -3.15 -18.51 18.16
N ARG A 269 -3.61 -19.48 18.95
CA ARG A 269 -5.05 -19.69 19.12
C ARG A 269 -5.61 -18.40 19.69
N PRO A 270 -6.64 -17.79 19.05
CA PRO A 270 -7.31 -16.67 19.67
C PRO A 270 -7.83 -17.11 21.02
N ALA A 271 -7.61 -16.29 22.03
CA ALA A 271 -8.23 -16.50 23.32
C ALA A 271 -9.74 -16.67 23.12
N ARG A 272 -10.31 -17.75 23.59
CA ARG A 272 -11.77 -17.92 23.57
C ARG A 272 -12.38 -16.80 24.41
N PRO A 273 -13.50 -16.18 23.95
CA PRO A 273 -14.23 -15.18 24.72
C PRO A 273 -14.76 -15.72 26.02
#